data_b4ef0c011ac7293f2ad6db84f99856aa
#
_entry.id   b4ef0c011ac7293f2ad6db84f99856aa
#
_cell.length_a   1.000
_cell.length_b   1.000
_cell.length_c   1.000
_cell.angle_alpha   90.00
_cell.angle_beta   90.00
_cell.angle_gamma   90.00
#
_symmetry.space_group_name_H-M   'P 1'
#
loop_
_entity.id
_entity.type
_entity.pdbx_description
1 polymer ?
#
loop_
_entity_poly.entity_id
_entity_poly.type
_entity_poly.pdbx_seq_one_letter_code
_entity_poly.pdbx_strand_id
1 'polypeptide(L)'
;MSRPTDSAPRVPERHGRITTLPDGRLPSWGPQRRARLAAVVFWGNLISQIGIILSGAAVRLTGSGLGCSTWPNCEPGQFTPELTLASGIHPFVEFGNRTLTGVLSIFAIAVLLVTWRWLGHKGAGFRRLAWVPLIGTAVQAIVGMVVVFADLHPGVVSPHFLISPLLGAVSMVLLVRLYDGDGRVRLAVPARAMAAYIPLAVVGFVVLVLGTIVTGTGPHSGDAGDVTRIAMNPVVASRIHAAAVYVFCALLAVLLVVLHRNRARREAIVAAWALVALTLVQGMIGYIQYFLGLPELIVFLHLIGAALFAATIALVGSRLVTWQDGGTDPLARPDAASTTDSGALDHDPSEAR
;
A
#
# COMPACT_ATOMS: atom_id res chain seq x y z
N MET A 1 -66.87 -10.21 28.21
CA MET A 1 -66.27 -10.07 26.89
C MET A 1 -65.42 -8.79 26.91
N SER A 2 -64.15 -8.91 27.30
CA SER A 2 -63.20 -7.78 27.33
C SER A 2 -62.11 -8.04 26.33
N ARG A 3 -61.92 -7.13 25.36
CA ARG A 3 -60.87 -7.20 24.36
C ARG A 3 -59.50 -6.78 24.96
N PRO A 4 -58.41 -7.47 24.63
CA PRO A 4 -57.08 -6.98 25.00
C PRO A 4 -56.60 -5.91 23.99
N THR A 5 -56.10 -4.80 24.54
CA THR A 5 -55.43 -3.73 23.77
C THR A 5 -54.04 -4.16 23.44
N ASP A 6 -53.79 -4.32 22.15
CA ASP A 6 -52.50 -4.56 21.55
C ASP A 6 -51.66 -3.30 21.57
N SER A 7 -50.64 -3.24 22.43
CA SER A 7 -49.67 -2.15 22.46
C SER A 7 -48.34 -2.63 21.77
N ALA A 8 -48.19 -2.26 20.49
CA ALA A 8 -46.92 -2.49 19.75
C ALA A 8 -45.77 -1.71 20.42
N PRO A 9 -44.56 -2.33 20.50
CA PRO A 9 -43.41 -1.64 21.09
C PRO A 9 -42.92 -0.52 20.15
N ARG A 10 -42.82 0.70 20.72
CA ARG A 10 -42.23 1.86 20.00
C ARG A 10 -40.76 1.64 19.79
N VAL A 11 -40.33 1.64 18.52
CA VAL A 11 -38.93 1.67 18.10
C VAL A 11 -38.35 3.02 18.50
N PRO A 12 -37.25 3.11 19.27
CA PRO A 12 -36.64 4.39 19.60
C PRO A 12 -35.95 4.98 18.37
N GLU A 13 -36.36 6.17 17.95
CA GLU A 13 -35.68 6.98 16.93
C GLU A 13 -34.26 7.31 17.41
N ARG A 14 -33.26 6.74 16.72
CA ARG A 14 -31.83 7.05 16.91
C ARG A 14 -31.50 8.40 16.25
N HIS A 15 -31.78 9.49 16.90
CA HIS A 15 -31.16 10.76 16.57
C HIS A 15 -29.77 10.78 17.22
N GLY A 16 -28.72 10.70 16.42
CA GLY A 16 -27.32 10.71 16.84
C GLY A 16 -26.89 12.08 17.39
N ARG A 17 -27.25 12.42 18.63
CA ARG A 17 -26.55 13.46 19.37
C ARG A 17 -25.31 12.89 20.01
N ILE A 18 -24.13 13.52 19.74
CA ILE A 18 -22.92 13.28 20.50
C ILE A 18 -23.19 13.78 21.93
N THR A 19 -23.60 12.88 22.81
CA THR A 19 -23.76 13.19 24.23
C THR A 19 -22.39 13.11 24.89
N THR A 20 -21.88 14.24 25.37
CA THR A 20 -20.77 14.28 26.33
C THR A 20 -21.22 13.63 27.65
N LEU A 21 -20.31 12.86 28.28
CA LEU A 21 -20.53 12.36 29.63
C LEU A 21 -20.69 13.54 30.62
N PRO A 22 -21.34 13.36 31.78
CA PRO A 22 -21.55 14.41 32.76
C PRO A 22 -20.27 15.11 33.26
N ASP A 23 -19.11 14.46 33.07
CA ASP A 23 -17.75 14.97 33.39
C ASP A 23 -17.09 15.72 32.22
N GLY A 24 -17.79 16.00 31.12
CA GLY A 24 -17.28 16.69 29.95
C GLY A 24 -16.34 15.85 29.07
N ARG A 25 -16.11 14.55 29.38
CA ARG A 25 -15.28 13.67 28.58
C ARG A 25 -16.04 13.08 27.40
N LEU A 26 -15.39 12.99 26.27
CA LEU A 26 -15.96 12.27 25.13
C LEU A 26 -16.05 10.78 25.46
N PRO A 27 -17.14 10.09 25.05
CA PRO A 27 -17.30 8.65 25.29
C PRO A 27 -16.08 7.89 24.75
N SER A 28 -15.50 6.99 25.55
CA SER A 28 -14.42 6.13 25.08
C SER A 28 -14.97 5.21 23.98
N TRP A 29 -14.34 5.22 22.82
CA TRP A 29 -14.75 4.35 21.70
C TRP A 29 -14.53 2.90 22.08
N GLY A 30 -15.57 2.08 21.92
CA GLY A 30 -15.49 0.64 22.18
C GLY A 30 -14.45 -0.06 21.28
N PRO A 31 -13.91 -1.24 21.70
CA PRO A 31 -12.86 -1.95 20.98
C PRO A 31 -13.17 -2.19 19.50
N GLN A 32 -14.39 -2.59 19.17
CA GLN A 32 -14.82 -2.84 17.79
C GLN A 32 -14.78 -1.58 16.91
N ARG A 33 -15.15 -0.41 17.44
CA ARG A 33 -15.10 0.86 16.70
C ARG A 33 -13.67 1.30 16.45
N ARG A 34 -12.77 1.11 17.43
CA ARG A 34 -11.33 1.39 17.28
C ARG A 34 -10.70 0.49 16.22
N ALA A 35 -11.02 -0.81 16.22
CA ALA A 35 -10.53 -1.77 15.23
C ALA A 35 -10.99 -1.40 13.81
N ARG A 36 -12.28 -1.06 13.64
CA ARG A 36 -12.81 -0.61 12.34
C ARG A 36 -12.14 0.66 11.85
N LEU A 37 -11.96 1.65 12.72
CA LEU A 37 -11.29 2.89 12.34
C LEU A 37 -9.82 2.65 11.99
N ALA A 38 -9.10 1.83 12.75
CA ALA A 38 -7.73 1.43 12.41
C ALA A 38 -7.69 0.77 11.03
N ALA A 39 -8.58 -0.16 10.74
CA ALA A 39 -8.68 -0.79 9.43
C ALA A 39 -8.91 0.25 8.31
N VAL A 40 -9.88 1.17 8.47
CA VAL A 40 -10.16 2.22 7.48
C VAL A 40 -8.94 3.11 7.25
N VAL A 41 -8.23 3.51 8.31
CA VAL A 41 -7.05 4.38 8.22
C VAL A 41 -5.90 3.67 7.49
N PHE A 42 -5.60 2.41 7.84
CA PHE A 42 -4.50 1.68 7.22
C PHE A 42 -4.80 1.28 5.76
N TRP A 43 -6.03 0.89 5.45
CA TRP A 43 -6.46 0.68 4.07
C TRP A 43 -6.46 1.98 3.28
N GLY A 44 -6.97 3.07 3.84
CA GLY A 44 -6.95 4.39 3.22
C GLY A 44 -5.52 4.86 2.91
N ASN A 45 -4.57 4.63 3.84
CA ASN A 45 -3.17 4.92 3.60
C ASN A 45 -2.59 4.09 2.43
N LEU A 46 -2.83 2.78 2.38
CA LEU A 46 -2.36 1.95 1.27
C LEU A 46 -2.99 2.38 -0.06
N ILE A 47 -4.30 2.59 -0.10
CA ILE A 47 -5.02 3.00 -1.31
C ILE A 47 -4.54 4.37 -1.78
N SER A 48 -4.32 5.34 -0.90
CA SER A 48 -3.82 6.65 -1.26
C SER A 48 -2.38 6.61 -1.79
N GLN A 49 -1.50 5.79 -1.19
CA GLN A 49 -0.11 5.60 -1.68
C GLN A 49 -0.06 4.94 -3.08
N ILE A 50 -1.00 4.05 -3.39
CA ILE A 50 -1.15 3.52 -4.75
C ILE A 50 -1.80 4.56 -5.66
N GLY A 51 -2.82 5.25 -5.18
CA GLY A 51 -3.59 6.25 -5.92
C GLY A 51 -2.76 7.43 -6.44
N ILE A 52 -1.76 7.89 -5.68
CA ILE A 52 -0.87 8.98 -6.13
C ILE A 52 -0.03 8.56 -7.35
N ILE A 53 0.29 7.28 -7.48
CA ILE A 53 1.02 6.77 -8.65
C ILE A 53 0.13 6.86 -9.90
N LEU A 54 -1.18 6.62 -9.76
CA LEU A 54 -2.13 6.74 -10.85
C LEU A 54 -2.24 8.20 -11.33
N SER A 55 -2.37 9.14 -10.40
CA SER A 55 -2.45 10.55 -10.76
C SER A 55 -1.14 11.07 -11.35
N GLY A 56 0.02 10.67 -10.81
CA GLY A 56 1.33 10.98 -11.38
C GLY A 56 1.53 10.37 -12.78
N ALA A 57 1.01 9.15 -13.02
CA ALA A 57 0.99 8.54 -14.34
C ALA A 57 0.11 9.35 -15.30
N ALA A 58 -1.05 9.84 -14.87
CA ALA A 58 -1.91 10.72 -15.67
C ALA A 58 -1.17 12.02 -16.02
N VAL A 59 -0.56 12.72 -15.05
CA VAL A 59 0.27 13.91 -15.29
C VAL A 59 1.30 13.65 -16.38
N ARG A 60 2.01 12.54 -16.27
CA ARG A 60 3.06 12.17 -17.21
C ARG A 60 2.52 11.90 -18.62
N LEU A 61 1.47 11.07 -18.74
CA LEU A 61 0.93 10.63 -20.03
C LEU A 61 0.18 11.74 -20.77
N THR A 62 -0.41 12.68 -20.04
CA THR A 62 -1.07 13.86 -20.62
C THR A 62 -0.12 15.01 -20.94
N GLY A 63 1.20 14.85 -20.68
CA GLY A 63 2.17 15.93 -20.87
C GLY A 63 1.95 17.14 -19.95
N SER A 64 1.47 16.89 -18.71
CA SER A 64 1.07 17.95 -17.78
C SER A 64 2.11 18.20 -16.66
N GLY A 65 3.33 17.67 -16.79
CA GLY A 65 4.32 17.72 -15.72
C GLY A 65 4.93 19.09 -15.46
N LEU A 66 4.79 20.04 -16.41
CA LEU A 66 5.16 21.45 -16.30
C LEU A 66 3.93 22.34 -16.53
N GLY A 67 2.75 21.88 -16.20
CA GLY A 67 1.50 22.64 -16.30
C GLY A 67 1.44 23.81 -15.32
N CYS A 68 2.16 23.73 -14.18
CA CYS A 68 2.35 24.80 -13.21
C CYS A 68 3.78 25.31 -13.28
N SER A 69 3.96 26.63 -13.44
CA SER A 69 5.27 27.27 -13.63
C SER A 69 6.09 27.41 -12.34
N THR A 70 5.45 27.25 -11.16
CA THR A 70 6.10 27.43 -9.84
C THR A 70 5.71 26.35 -8.84
N TRP A 71 6.35 26.39 -7.64
CA TRP A 71 6.04 25.53 -6.51
C TRP A 71 6.24 26.31 -5.19
N PRO A 72 5.34 26.22 -4.16
CA PRO A 72 4.14 25.36 -4.08
C PRO A 72 2.94 25.90 -4.86
N ASN A 73 2.96 27.15 -5.26
CA ASN A 73 1.94 27.78 -6.08
C ASN A 73 1.94 27.18 -7.49
N CYS A 74 0.81 27.25 -8.19
CA CYS A 74 0.77 26.87 -9.59
C CYS A 74 1.37 27.95 -10.49
N GLU A 75 1.05 29.24 -10.20
CA GLU A 75 1.59 30.41 -10.89
C GLU A 75 2.20 31.39 -9.88
N PRO A 76 3.07 32.31 -10.32
CA PRO A 76 3.65 33.31 -9.43
C PRO A 76 2.57 34.12 -8.70
N GLY A 77 2.54 34.02 -7.37
CA GLY A 77 1.54 34.70 -6.53
C GLY A 77 0.16 34.05 -6.48
N GLN A 78 -0.09 32.94 -7.20
CA GLN A 78 -1.38 32.30 -7.29
C GLN A 78 -1.29 30.80 -6.96
N PHE A 79 -2.01 30.38 -5.91
CA PHE A 79 -1.95 29.01 -5.44
C PHE A 79 -2.63 28.01 -6.38
N THR A 80 -3.82 28.36 -6.89
CA THR A 80 -4.62 27.51 -7.78
C THR A 80 -4.39 27.87 -9.24
N PRO A 81 -4.49 26.89 -10.18
CA PRO A 81 -4.39 27.19 -11.61
C PRO A 81 -5.58 27.98 -12.12
N GLU A 82 -5.35 28.79 -13.15
CA GLU A 82 -6.41 29.43 -13.95
C GLU A 82 -6.55 28.74 -15.30
N LEU A 83 -7.80 28.60 -15.75
CA LEU A 83 -8.10 28.07 -17.08
C LEU A 83 -7.89 29.17 -18.11
N THR A 84 -6.82 29.04 -18.91
CA THR A 84 -6.57 29.90 -20.06
C THR A 84 -6.61 29.10 -21.36
N LEU A 85 -6.90 29.73 -22.48
CA LEU A 85 -6.88 29.05 -23.78
C LEU A 85 -5.49 28.52 -24.15
N ALA A 86 -4.43 29.11 -23.62
CA ALA A 86 -3.04 28.73 -23.88
C ALA A 86 -2.62 27.50 -23.05
N SER A 87 -3.00 27.45 -21.76
CA SER A 87 -2.57 26.39 -20.85
C SER A 87 -3.48 25.13 -20.89
N GLY A 88 -4.70 25.27 -21.36
CA GLY A 88 -5.68 24.18 -21.39
C GLY A 88 -5.90 23.54 -20.03
N ILE A 89 -5.96 22.19 -19.99
CA ILE A 89 -6.23 21.42 -18.77
C ILE A 89 -4.95 21.06 -17.99
N HIS A 90 -3.76 21.26 -18.57
CA HIS A 90 -2.49 20.77 -18.00
C HIS A 90 -2.20 21.26 -16.59
N PRO A 91 -2.41 22.56 -16.25
CA PRO A 91 -2.21 23.04 -14.88
C PRO A 91 -3.13 22.35 -13.86
N PHE A 92 -4.38 22.05 -14.26
CA PHE A 92 -5.34 21.37 -13.37
C PHE A 92 -4.97 19.93 -13.12
N VAL A 93 -4.44 19.21 -14.12
CA VAL A 93 -3.98 17.82 -13.98
C VAL A 93 -2.78 17.77 -13.03
N GLU A 94 -1.79 18.64 -13.21
CA GLU A 94 -0.63 18.70 -12.33
C GLU A 94 -1.02 19.15 -10.91
N PHE A 95 -1.77 20.23 -10.77
CA PHE A 95 -2.21 20.75 -9.47
C PHE A 95 -3.07 19.73 -8.72
N GLY A 96 -3.95 19.00 -9.43
CA GLY A 96 -4.72 17.89 -8.88
C GLY A 96 -3.82 16.82 -8.25
N ASN A 97 -2.75 16.43 -8.94
CA ASN A 97 -1.75 15.50 -8.40
C ASN A 97 -1.04 16.07 -7.15
N ARG A 98 -0.65 17.35 -7.15
CA ARG A 98 -0.09 18.02 -5.96
C ARG A 98 -1.08 18.00 -4.78
N THR A 99 -2.36 18.29 -5.03
CA THR A 99 -3.42 18.31 -3.99
C THR A 99 -3.64 16.95 -3.36
N LEU A 100 -3.51 15.85 -4.11
CA LEU A 100 -3.59 14.49 -3.59
C LEU A 100 -2.52 14.19 -2.53
N THR A 101 -1.38 14.88 -2.54
CA THR A 101 -0.37 14.80 -1.48
C THR A 101 -0.95 15.20 -0.12
N GLY A 102 -1.93 16.12 -0.08
CA GLY A 102 -2.67 16.46 1.13
C GLY A 102 -3.48 15.27 1.66
N VAL A 103 -4.12 14.50 0.77
CA VAL A 103 -4.87 13.28 1.15
C VAL A 103 -3.92 12.24 1.72
N LEU A 104 -2.76 12.01 1.09
CA LEU A 104 -1.72 11.10 1.61
C LEU A 104 -1.26 11.53 3.00
N SER A 105 -1.02 12.83 3.18
CA SER A 105 -0.59 13.39 4.47
C SER A 105 -1.63 13.15 5.57
N ILE A 106 -2.92 13.34 5.28
CA ILE A 106 -4.01 13.08 6.22
C ILE A 106 -4.01 11.62 6.66
N PHE A 107 -3.94 10.67 5.71
CA PHE A 107 -3.90 9.25 6.07
C PHE A 107 -2.61 8.85 6.79
N ALA A 108 -1.44 9.38 6.40
CA ALA A 108 -0.18 9.11 7.06
C ALA A 108 -0.16 9.64 8.51
N ILE A 109 -0.69 10.84 8.76
CA ILE A 109 -0.89 11.39 10.11
C ILE A 109 -1.87 10.52 10.89
N ALA A 110 -2.99 10.12 10.27
CA ALA A 110 -3.97 9.25 10.91
C ALA A 110 -3.37 7.88 11.30
N VAL A 111 -2.51 7.29 10.46
CA VAL A 111 -1.75 6.06 10.80
C VAL A 111 -0.91 6.26 12.05
N LEU A 112 -0.19 7.39 12.16
CA LEU A 112 0.58 7.71 13.36
C LEU A 112 -0.30 7.87 14.59
N LEU A 113 -1.36 8.68 14.52
CA LEU A 113 -2.26 8.93 15.64
C LEU A 113 -2.92 7.63 16.14
N VAL A 114 -3.42 6.79 15.23
CA VAL A 114 -4.00 5.48 15.55
C VAL A 114 -2.96 4.57 16.20
N THR A 115 -1.75 4.52 15.61
CA THR A 115 -0.65 3.70 16.13
C THR A 115 -0.26 4.11 17.54
N TRP A 116 -0.09 5.41 17.81
CA TRP A 116 0.31 5.90 19.12
C TRP A 116 -0.82 5.80 20.15
N ARG A 117 -2.05 6.02 19.74
CA ARG A 117 -3.20 6.07 20.65
C ARG A 117 -3.76 4.70 21.02
N TRP A 118 -3.73 3.74 20.08
CA TRP A 118 -4.41 2.45 20.23
C TRP A 118 -3.56 1.22 19.98
N LEU A 119 -2.48 1.33 19.21
CA LEU A 119 -1.64 0.20 18.79
C LEU A 119 -0.24 0.23 19.44
N GLY A 120 -0.08 0.90 20.58
CA GLY A 120 1.20 0.98 21.32
C GLY A 120 1.76 -0.39 21.73
N HIS A 121 0.87 -1.38 21.93
CA HIS A 121 1.22 -2.77 22.24
C HIS A 121 1.98 -3.48 21.11
N LYS A 122 1.83 -3.05 19.84
CA LYS A 122 2.53 -3.66 18.69
C LYS A 122 4.04 -3.45 18.66
N GLY A 123 4.59 -2.85 19.68
CA GLY A 123 6.03 -2.72 19.88
C GLY A 123 6.71 -1.58 19.11
N ALA A 124 7.98 -1.33 19.45
CA ALA A 124 8.74 -0.18 18.92
C ALA A 124 8.99 -0.26 17.40
N GLY A 125 9.16 -1.46 16.85
CA GLY A 125 9.37 -1.67 15.41
C GLY A 125 8.16 -1.24 14.58
N PHE A 126 6.95 -1.56 15.02
CA PHE A 126 5.73 -1.13 14.36
C PHE A 126 5.56 0.40 14.43
N ARG A 127 5.81 0.99 15.61
CA ARG A 127 5.75 2.45 15.78
C ARG A 127 6.75 3.20 14.91
N ARG A 128 7.99 2.68 14.76
CA ARG A 128 8.98 3.28 13.84
C ARG A 128 8.54 3.16 12.39
N LEU A 129 8.00 2.00 11.98
CA LEU A 129 7.52 1.79 10.64
C LEU A 129 6.34 2.72 10.28
N ALA A 130 5.47 3.03 11.24
CA ALA A 130 4.33 3.93 11.06
C ALA A 130 4.73 5.38 10.71
N TRP A 131 5.99 5.80 10.97
CA TRP A 131 6.52 7.10 10.55
C TRP A 131 6.86 7.15 9.06
N VAL A 132 7.16 6.00 8.43
CA VAL A 132 7.67 5.95 7.06
C VAL A 132 6.69 6.56 6.03
N PRO A 133 5.37 6.31 6.08
CA PRO A 133 4.43 6.97 5.15
C PRO A 133 4.48 8.49 5.24
N LEU A 134 4.52 9.07 6.43
CA LEU A 134 4.53 10.53 6.62
C LEU A 134 5.86 11.15 6.17
N ILE A 135 6.98 10.60 6.65
CA ILE A 135 8.31 11.08 6.26
C ILE A 135 8.52 10.91 4.75
N GLY A 136 8.12 9.74 4.21
CA GLY A 136 8.23 9.47 2.79
C GLY A 136 7.37 10.41 1.94
N THR A 137 6.16 10.74 2.37
CA THR A 137 5.30 11.72 1.68
C THR A 137 5.93 13.11 1.70
N ALA A 138 6.53 13.54 2.82
CA ALA A 138 7.24 14.81 2.90
C ALA A 138 8.48 14.84 1.97
N VAL A 139 9.26 13.75 1.94
CA VAL A 139 10.39 13.60 1.00
C VAL A 139 9.89 13.66 -0.45
N GLN A 140 8.77 12.99 -0.76
CA GLN A 140 8.18 13.00 -2.09
C GLN A 140 7.72 14.40 -2.53
N ALA A 141 7.18 15.22 -1.62
CA ALA A 141 6.85 16.62 -1.92
C ALA A 141 8.09 17.44 -2.29
N ILE A 142 9.19 17.25 -1.53
CA ILE A 142 10.46 17.92 -1.82
C ILE A 142 11.06 17.46 -3.15
N VAL A 143 11.11 16.14 -3.38
CA VAL A 143 11.63 15.59 -4.64
C VAL A 143 10.74 16.00 -5.82
N GLY A 144 9.42 16.07 -5.64
CA GLY A 144 8.48 16.58 -6.66
C GLY A 144 8.72 18.05 -7.01
N MET A 145 9.05 18.88 -6.02
CA MET A 145 9.50 20.25 -6.26
C MET A 145 10.77 20.26 -7.14
N VAL A 146 11.76 19.43 -6.81
CA VAL A 146 13.00 19.35 -7.59
C VAL A 146 12.75 18.85 -9.01
N VAL A 147 11.78 17.94 -9.21
CA VAL A 147 11.37 17.45 -10.55
C VAL A 147 10.91 18.62 -11.43
N VAL A 148 10.09 19.54 -10.88
CA VAL A 148 9.63 20.74 -11.63
C VAL A 148 10.79 21.66 -11.95
N PHE A 149 11.64 22.00 -10.97
CA PHE A 149 12.79 22.91 -11.18
C PHE A 149 13.93 22.31 -12.02
N ALA A 150 13.94 20.99 -12.19
CA ALA A 150 14.89 20.28 -13.07
C ALA A 150 14.28 19.95 -14.45
N ASP A 151 13.20 20.63 -14.85
CA ASP A 151 12.53 20.46 -16.14
C ASP A 151 12.29 18.98 -16.49
N LEU A 152 11.76 18.23 -15.52
CA LEU A 152 11.47 16.80 -15.63
C LEU A 152 12.68 15.92 -15.99
N HIS A 153 13.89 16.33 -15.60
CA HIS A 153 15.10 15.57 -15.89
C HIS A 153 14.98 14.12 -15.39
N PRO A 154 15.21 13.07 -16.22
CA PRO A 154 14.92 11.67 -15.87
C PRO A 154 15.73 11.17 -14.67
N GLY A 155 16.90 11.76 -14.38
CA GLY A 155 17.68 11.48 -13.17
C GLY A 155 17.00 11.90 -11.87
N VAL A 156 15.97 12.76 -11.91
CA VAL A 156 15.16 13.16 -10.75
C VAL A 156 13.78 12.49 -10.80
N VAL A 157 13.17 12.40 -11.98
CA VAL A 157 11.87 11.76 -12.18
C VAL A 157 11.91 10.28 -11.79
N SER A 158 12.97 9.54 -12.17
CA SER A 158 13.09 8.12 -11.85
C SER A 158 13.15 7.81 -10.34
N PRO A 159 14.00 8.46 -9.53
CA PRO A 159 13.96 8.30 -8.08
C PRO A 159 12.62 8.74 -7.47
N HIS A 160 12.04 9.84 -7.94
CA HIS A 160 10.72 10.31 -7.49
C HIS A 160 9.67 9.23 -7.69
N PHE A 161 9.61 8.60 -8.87
CA PHE A 161 8.70 7.49 -9.12
C PHE A 161 8.99 6.30 -8.20
N LEU A 162 10.27 5.88 -8.04
CA LEU A 162 10.65 4.66 -7.30
C LEU A 162 10.30 4.73 -5.80
N ILE A 163 10.33 5.91 -5.19
CA ILE A 163 9.94 6.09 -3.79
C ILE A 163 8.46 5.71 -3.59
N SER A 164 7.57 6.04 -4.53
CA SER A 164 6.12 5.78 -4.38
C SER A 164 5.75 4.31 -4.28
N PRO A 165 6.20 3.37 -5.16
CA PRO A 165 5.98 1.94 -4.98
C PRO A 165 6.57 1.39 -3.68
N LEU A 166 7.71 1.92 -3.20
CA LEU A 166 8.29 1.53 -1.92
C LEU A 166 7.41 1.96 -0.74
N LEU A 167 6.82 3.16 -0.78
CA LEU A 167 5.85 3.61 0.22
C LEU A 167 4.57 2.75 0.19
N GLY A 168 4.12 2.35 -0.99
CA GLY A 168 3.05 1.36 -1.15
C GLY A 168 3.41 0.00 -0.53
N ALA A 169 4.63 -0.49 -0.74
CA ALA A 169 5.14 -1.71 -0.14
C ALA A 169 5.18 -1.64 1.40
N VAL A 170 5.70 -0.54 1.97
CA VAL A 170 5.70 -0.30 3.42
C VAL A 170 4.28 -0.22 3.97
N SER A 171 3.37 0.45 3.26
CA SER A 171 1.95 0.55 3.64
C SER A 171 1.26 -0.82 3.64
N MET A 172 1.63 -1.71 2.72
CA MET A 172 1.18 -3.11 2.72
C MET A 172 1.69 -3.87 3.94
N VAL A 173 2.98 -3.72 4.30
CA VAL A 173 3.53 -4.32 5.52
C VAL A 173 2.81 -3.81 6.77
N LEU A 174 2.56 -2.51 6.87
CA LEU A 174 1.80 -1.91 7.97
C LEU A 174 0.39 -2.50 8.06
N LEU A 175 -0.30 -2.62 6.93
CA LEU A 175 -1.65 -3.18 6.86
C LEU A 175 -1.67 -4.66 7.29
N VAL A 176 -0.73 -5.48 6.81
CA VAL A 176 -0.63 -6.88 7.24
C VAL A 176 -0.37 -6.97 8.73
N ARG A 177 0.59 -6.19 9.24
CA ARG A 177 0.93 -6.16 10.67
C ARG A 177 -0.19 -5.62 11.57
N LEU A 178 -1.13 -4.85 11.03
CA LEU A 178 -2.31 -4.44 11.78
C LEU A 178 -3.10 -5.65 12.28
N TYR A 179 -3.19 -6.69 11.45
CA TYR A 179 -3.96 -7.92 11.73
C TYR A 179 -3.12 -9.06 12.31
N ASP A 180 -1.80 -8.94 12.31
CA ASP A 180 -0.89 -9.93 12.91
C ASP A 180 -0.68 -9.65 14.41
N GLY A 181 -0.16 -10.64 15.14
CA GLY A 181 0.17 -10.54 16.57
C GLY A 181 1.24 -9.48 16.89
N ASP A 182 1.51 -9.29 18.17
CA ASP A 182 2.29 -8.17 18.71
C ASP A 182 3.72 -8.51 19.10
N GLY A 183 4.04 -9.79 19.11
CA GLY A 183 5.25 -10.34 19.71
C GLY A 183 6.50 -10.26 18.85
N ARG A 184 7.43 -11.17 19.09
CA ARG A 184 8.68 -11.25 18.35
C ARG A 184 8.45 -11.86 16.96
N VAL A 185 9.13 -11.30 15.96
CA VAL A 185 9.17 -11.86 14.60
C VAL A 185 9.83 -13.22 14.62
N ARG A 186 9.17 -14.21 14.04
CA ARG A 186 9.74 -15.53 13.73
C ARG A 186 9.45 -15.91 12.29
N LEU A 187 10.30 -16.75 11.73
CA LEU A 187 10.03 -17.33 10.41
C LEU A 187 8.82 -18.27 10.52
N ALA A 188 7.82 -18.03 9.68
CA ALA A 188 6.67 -18.91 9.51
C ALA A 188 6.95 -20.05 8.51
N VAL A 189 8.13 -20.01 7.90
CA VAL A 189 8.61 -20.90 6.84
C VAL A 189 10.07 -21.29 7.12
N PRO A 190 10.59 -22.39 6.55
CA PRO A 190 12.01 -22.73 6.64
C PRO A 190 12.91 -21.59 6.12
N ALA A 191 14.11 -21.43 6.72
CA ALA A 191 15.06 -20.38 6.35
C ALA A 191 15.38 -20.34 4.84
N ARG A 192 15.36 -21.47 4.15
CA ARG A 192 15.52 -21.57 2.68
C ARG A 192 14.45 -20.82 1.89
N ALA A 193 13.22 -20.71 2.41
CA ALA A 193 12.18 -19.91 1.77
C ALA A 193 12.49 -18.42 1.87
N MET A 194 12.99 -17.94 3.01
CA MET A 194 13.48 -16.57 3.15
C MET A 194 14.71 -16.33 2.27
N ALA A 195 15.63 -17.30 2.17
CA ALA A 195 16.81 -17.23 1.29
C ALA A 195 16.42 -17.16 -0.19
N ALA A 196 15.30 -17.76 -0.61
CA ALA A 196 14.76 -17.61 -1.97
C ALA A 196 14.02 -16.28 -2.16
N TYR A 197 13.35 -15.77 -1.13
CA TYR A 197 12.59 -14.53 -1.20
C TYR A 197 13.48 -13.28 -1.28
N ILE A 198 14.59 -13.23 -0.54
CA ILE A 198 15.47 -12.04 -0.54
C ILE A 198 15.97 -11.70 -1.95
N PRO A 199 16.59 -12.61 -2.74
CA PRO A 199 17.00 -12.29 -4.10
C PRO A 199 15.81 -11.97 -5.01
N LEU A 200 14.65 -12.61 -4.81
CA LEU A 200 13.42 -12.28 -5.53
C LEU A 200 13.02 -10.80 -5.29
N ALA A 201 13.01 -10.34 -4.04
CA ALA A 201 12.66 -8.97 -3.71
C ALA A 201 13.68 -7.96 -4.27
N VAL A 202 14.98 -8.29 -4.21
CA VAL A 202 16.05 -7.46 -4.80
C VAL A 202 15.88 -7.36 -6.31
N VAL A 203 15.70 -8.48 -7.01
CA VAL A 203 15.49 -8.48 -8.46
C VAL A 203 14.19 -7.79 -8.83
N GLY A 204 13.13 -7.93 -8.02
CA GLY A 204 11.88 -7.18 -8.18
C GLY A 204 12.09 -5.67 -8.12
N PHE A 205 12.94 -5.18 -7.21
CA PHE A 205 13.33 -3.77 -7.18
C PHE A 205 14.16 -3.37 -8.40
N VAL A 206 15.09 -4.21 -8.84
CA VAL A 206 15.87 -3.98 -10.09
C VAL A 206 14.94 -3.90 -11.30
N VAL A 207 13.91 -4.73 -11.38
CA VAL A 207 12.88 -4.65 -12.44
C VAL A 207 12.21 -3.28 -12.46
N LEU A 208 11.83 -2.75 -11.30
CA LEU A 208 11.25 -1.38 -11.20
C LEU A 208 12.25 -0.31 -11.67
N VAL A 209 13.50 -0.39 -11.23
CA VAL A 209 14.57 0.54 -11.66
C VAL A 209 14.76 0.52 -13.18
N LEU A 210 14.90 -0.67 -13.76
CA LEU A 210 15.04 -0.82 -15.20
C LEU A 210 13.78 -0.34 -15.95
N GLY A 211 12.59 -0.51 -15.39
CA GLY A 211 11.36 0.05 -15.91
C GLY A 211 11.41 1.57 -16.00
N THR A 212 11.98 2.27 -14.99
CA THR A 212 12.14 3.72 -15.07
C THR A 212 13.14 4.16 -16.13
N ILE A 213 14.20 3.35 -16.39
CA ILE A 213 15.14 3.62 -17.47
C ILE A 213 14.44 3.49 -18.84
N VAL A 214 13.67 2.40 -19.07
CA VAL A 214 12.85 2.25 -20.28
C VAL A 214 11.94 3.46 -20.47
N THR A 215 11.27 3.88 -19.39
CA THR A 215 10.38 5.04 -19.40
C THR A 215 11.14 6.34 -19.74
N GLY A 216 12.34 6.53 -19.21
CA GLY A 216 13.18 7.70 -19.47
C GLY A 216 13.78 7.77 -20.89
N THR A 217 13.81 6.64 -21.62
CA THR A 217 14.20 6.60 -23.06
C THR A 217 13.01 6.74 -24.01
N GLY A 218 11.77 6.56 -23.49
CA GLY A 218 10.53 6.47 -24.28
C GLY A 218 9.90 7.81 -24.65
N PRO A 219 8.77 7.81 -25.39
CA PRO A 219 8.14 9.02 -25.91
C PRO A 219 7.42 9.87 -24.86
N HIS A 220 6.87 9.23 -23.80
CA HIS A 220 6.10 9.94 -22.78
C HIS A 220 7.02 10.54 -21.71
N SER A 221 7.52 11.74 -21.91
CA SER A 221 8.46 12.43 -21.02
C SER A 221 7.81 13.18 -19.86
N GLY A 222 6.51 13.43 -19.94
CA GLY A 222 5.76 14.18 -18.92
C GLY A 222 5.43 15.61 -19.31
N ASP A 223 5.99 16.12 -20.43
CA ASP A 223 5.64 17.40 -21.02
C ASP A 223 5.55 17.29 -22.55
N ALA A 224 4.80 18.22 -23.17
CA ALA A 224 4.64 18.30 -24.63
C ALA A 224 5.87 18.94 -25.31
N GLY A 225 6.71 19.68 -24.58
CA GLY A 225 7.94 20.29 -25.06
C GLY A 225 9.15 19.34 -25.09
N ASP A 226 10.30 19.91 -25.43
CA ASP A 226 11.58 19.19 -25.44
C ASP A 226 12.09 18.92 -24.02
N VAL A 227 11.80 17.72 -23.53
CA VAL A 227 12.32 17.24 -22.23
C VAL A 227 13.52 16.33 -22.45
N THR A 228 14.53 16.48 -21.61
CA THR A 228 15.74 15.62 -21.61
C THR A 228 15.36 14.14 -21.50
N ARG A 229 15.98 13.33 -22.33
CA ARG A 229 15.81 11.86 -22.36
C ARG A 229 17.09 11.16 -21.95
N ILE A 230 16.96 9.92 -21.46
CA ILE A 230 18.13 9.06 -21.25
C ILE A 230 18.70 8.69 -22.60
N ALA A 231 19.99 9.00 -22.82
CA ALA A 231 20.72 8.70 -24.07
C ALA A 231 21.02 7.17 -24.18
N MET A 232 19.99 6.37 -24.32
CA MET A 232 20.08 4.92 -24.51
C MET A 232 19.06 4.48 -25.58
N ASN A 233 19.40 3.47 -26.36
CA ASN A 233 18.47 2.89 -27.32
C ASN A 233 17.28 2.25 -26.58
N PRO A 234 16.01 2.69 -26.84
CA PRO A 234 14.83 2.18 -26.13
C PRO A 234 14.62 0.67 -26.27
N VAL A 235 15.01 0.07 -27.41
CA VAL A 235 14.93 -1.38 -27.65
C VAL A 235 15.90 -2.11 -26.73
N VAL A 236 17.12 -1.60 -26.56
CA VAL A 236 18.12 -2.19 -25.66
C VAL A 236 17.65 -2.09 -24.22
N ALA A 237 17.17 -0.90 -23.78
CA ALA A 237 16.63 -0.70 -22.46
C ALA A 237 15.46 -1.68 -22.17
N SER A 238 14.52 -1.83 -23.10
CA SER A 238 13.38 -2.75 -22.98
C SER A 238 13.82 -4.22 -22.89
N ARG A 239 14.82 -4.63 -23.65
CA ARG A 239 15.37 -6.01 -23.59
C ARG A 239 16.05 -6.30 -22.26
N ILE A 240 16.80 -5.35 -21.71
CA ILE A 240 17.46 -5.49 -20.39
C ILE A 240 16.38 -5.59 -19.30
N HIS A 241 15.34 -4.75 -19.34
CA HIS A 241 14.20 -4.83 -18.42
C HIS A 241 13.50 -6.20 -18.52
N ALA A 242 13.20 -6.68 -19.73
CA ALA A 242 12.57 -7.99 -19.93
C ALA A 242 13.45 -9.14 -19.42
N ALA A 243 14.78 -9.08 -19.62
CA ALA A 243 15.70 -10.08 -19.09
C ALA A 243 15.65 -10.14 -17.55
N ALA A 244 15.60 -9.00 -16.87
CA ALA A 244 15.44 -8.96 -15.42
C ALA A 244 14.08 -9.56 -14.97
N VAL A 245 13.00 -9.34 -15.74
CA VAL A 245 11.69 -9.98 -15.47
C VAL A 245 11.79 -11.50 -15.59
N TYR A 246 12.51 -12.06 -16.57
CA TYR A 246 12.71 -13.50 -16.66
C TYR A 246 13.49 -14.07 -15.48
N VAL A 247 14.54 -13.37 -15.00
CA VAL A 247 15.25 -13.75 -13.78
C VAL A 247 14.31 -13.72 -12.57
N PHE A 248 13.46 -12.68 -12.48
CA PHE A 248 12.43 -12.58 -11.44
C PHE A 248 11.46 -13.77 -11.48
N CYS A 249 10.96 -14.15 -12.66
CA CYS A 249 10.09 -15.30 -12.84
C CYS A 249 10.75 -16.61 -12.40
N ALA A 250 12.02 -16.82 -12.74
CA ALA A 250 12.78 -17.99 -12.31
C ALA A 250 12.90 -18.06 -10.77
N LEU A 251 13.23 -16.93 -10.12
CA LEU A 251 13.31 -16.86 -8.67
C LEU A 251 11.94 -17.07 -8.01
N LEU A 252 10.87 -16.56 -8.59
CA LEU A 252 9.50 -16.76 -8.11
C LEU A 252 9.08 -18.25 -8.21
N ALA A 253 9.45 -18.91 -9.30
CA ALA A 253 9.23 -20.36 -9.45
C ALA A 253 10.01 -21.15 -8.38
N VAL A 254 11.26 -20.80 -8.11
CA VAL A 254 12.05 -21.40 -7.01
C VAL A 254 11.37 -21.19 -5.67
N LEU A 255 10.92 -19.97 -5.36
CA LEU A 255 10.19 -19.68 -4.11
C LEU A 255 8.93 -20.54 -3.99
N LEU A 256 8.12 -20.64 -5.05
CA LEU A 256 6.90 -21.46 -5.06
C LEU A 256 7.21 -22.95 -4.80
N VAL A 257 8.23 -23.50 -5.47
CA VAL A 257 8.66 -24.89 -5.24
C VAL A 257 9.05 -25.10 -3.78
N VAL A 258 9.82 -24.16 -3.21
CA VAL A 258 10.23 -24.23 -1.80
C VAL A 258 9.02 -24.17 -0.88
N LEU A 259 8.06 -23.25 -1.10
CA LEU A 259 6.85 -23.12 -0.29
C LEU A 259 5.98 -24.40 -0.34
N HIS A 260 5.74 -24.96 -1.53
CA HIS A 260 4.93 -26.17 -1.69
C HIS A 260 5.58 -27.41 -1.08
N ARG A 261 6.89 -27.64 -1.34
CA ARG A 261 7.64 -28.77 -0.79
C ARG A 261 7.68 -28.77 0.74
N ASN A 262 7.62 -27.58 1.35
CA ASN A 262 7.65 -27.44 2.81
C ASN A 262 6.26 -27.29 3.43
N ARG A 263 5.19 -27.46 2.64
CA ARG A 263 3.81 -27.30 3.12
C ARG A 263 3.64 -25.98 3.90
N ALA A 264 4.19 -24.89 3.34
CA ALA A 264 4.09 -23.57 3.96
C ALA A 264 2.61 -23.19 4.20
N ARG A 265 2.38 -22.24 5.10
CA ARG A 265 1.03 -21.74 5.41
C ARG A 265 0.32 -21.29 4.13
N ARG A 266 -1.00 -21.56 4.07
CA ARG A 266 -1.84 -21.24 2.89
C ARG A 266 -1.72 -19.79 2.47
N GLU A 267 -1.63 -18.85 3.43
CA GLU A 267 -1.51 -17.42 3.14
C GLU A 267 -0.23 -17.08 2.38
N ALA A 268 0.90 -17.72 2.71
CA ALA A 268 2.16 -17.52 1.99
C ALA A 268 2.09 -18.04 0.56
N ILE A 269 1.49 -19.22 0.37
CA ILE A 269 1.29 -19.84 -0.95
C ILE A 269 0.35 -18.98 -1.81
N VAL A 270 -0.78 -18.52 -1.25
CA VAL A 270 -1.76 -17.68 -1.96
C VAL A 270 -1.13 -16.34 -2.36
N ALA A 271 -0.37 -15.69 -1.46
CA ALA A 271 0.33 -14.46 -1.78
C ALA A 271 1.36 -14.64 -2.90
N ALA A 272 2.11 -15.76 -2.91
CA ALA A 272 3.05 -16.07 -3.96
C ALA A 272 2.36 -16.33 -5.31
N TRP A 273 1.22 -17.03 -5.33
CA TRP A 273 0.41 -17.21 -6.55
C TRP A 273 -0.23 -15.91 -7.04
N ALA A 274 -0.65 -15.01 -6.14
CA ALA A 274 -1.10 -13.68 -6.51
C ALA A 274 0.02 -12.89 -7.20
N LEU A 275 1.26 -13.00 -6.71
CA LEU A 275 2.43 -12.40 -7.35
C LEU A 275 2.69 -12.99 -8.74
N VAL A 276 2.52 -14.33 -8.93
CA VAL A 276 2.61 -14.96 -10.26
C VAL A 276 1.57 -14.36 -11.21
N ALA A 277 0.31 -14.35 -10.80
CA ALA A 277 -0.79 -13.84 -11.64
C ALA A 277 -0.53 -12.39 -12.05
N LEU A 278 -0.13 -11.55 -11.09
CA LEU A 278 0.20 -10.16 -11.36
C LEU A 278 1.40 -10.01 -12.31
N THR A 279 2.46 -10.81 -12.11
CA THR A 279 3.66 -10.79 -12.98
C THR A 279 3.31 -11.18 -14.40
N LEU A 280 2.49 -12.21 -14.60
CA LEU A 280 2.04 -12.63 -15.93
C LEU A 280 1.20 -11.55 -16.61
N VAL A 281 0.25 -10.94 -15.89
CA VAL A 281 -0.55 -9.81 -16.41
C VAL A 281 0.36 -8.64 -16.79
N GLN A 282 1.33 -8.29 -15.95
CA GLN A 282 2.28 -7.22 -16.23
C GLN A 282 3.20 -7.54 -17.42
N GLY A 283 3.63 -8.77 -17.56
CA GLY A 283 4.38 -9.23 -18.73
C GLY A 283 3.57 -9.11 -20.02
N MET A 284 2.31 -9.55 -19.98
CA MET A 284 1.38 -9.41 -21.12
C MET A 284 1.17 -7.93 -21.50
N ILE A 285 0.87 -7.07 -20.53
CA ILE A 285 0.70 -5.62 -20.75
C ILE A 285 2.00 -5.05 -21.33
N GLY A 286 3.18 -5.43 -20.77
CA GLY A 286 4.48 -4.98 -21.24
C GLY A 286 4.76 -5.33 -22.71
N TYR A 287 4.41 -6.54 -23.15
CA TYR A 287 4.52 -6.93 -24.56
C TYR A 287 3.51 -6.19 -25.45
N ILE A 288 2.25 -6.09 -25.01
CA ILE A 288 1.21 -5.38 -25.77
C ILE A 288 1.63 -3.93 -26.00
N GLN A 289 2.04 -3.20 -24.96
CA GLN A 289 2.48 -1.80 -25.12
C GLN A 289 3.70 -1.66 -26.04
N TYR A 290 4.65 -2.60 -25.97
CA TYR A 290 5.84 -2.58 -26.80
C TYR A 290 5.50 -2.74 -28.30
N PHE A 291 4.67 -3.72 -28.65
CA PHE A 291 4.31 -3.99 -30.05
C PHE A 291 3.30 -3.00 -30.62
N LEU A 292 2.48 -2.36 -29.79
CA LEU A 292 1.52 -1.34 -30.21
C LEU A 292 2.11 0.10 -30.25
N GLY A 293 3.42 0.28 -30.00
CA GLY A 293 4.04 1.60 -30.02
C GLY A 293 3.73 2.47 -28.80
N LEU A 294 3.53 1.85 -27.64
CA LEU A 294 3.33 2.50 -26.33
C LEU A 294 2.03 3.34 -26.21
N PRO A 295 0.83 2.79 -26.49
CA PRO A 295 -0.42 3.54 -26.29
C PRO A 295 -0.56 3.96 -24.81
N GLU A 296 -0.95 5.19 -24.56
CA GLU A 296 -1.00 5.82 -23.23
C GLU A 296 -1.79 5.01 -22.20
N LEU A 297 -2.98 4.52 -22.59
CA LEU A 297 -3.82 3.70 -21.70
C LEU A 297 -3.11 2.42 -21.26
N ILE A 298 -2.40 1.74 -22.16
CA ILE A 298 -1.70 0.50 -21.84
C ILE A 298 -0.49 0.79 -20.94
N VAL A 299 0.24 1.87 -21.21
CA VAL A 299 1.33 2.35 -20.36
C VAL A 299 0.79 2.72 -18.96
N PHE A 300 -0.36 3.39 -18.88
CA PHE A 300 -1.03 3.71 -17.63
C PHE A 300 -1.35 2.46 -16.80
N LEU A 301 -1.92 1.43 -17.41
CA LEU A 301 -2.20 0.14 -16.75
C LEU A 301 -0.91 -0.56 -16.27
N HIS A 302 0.18 -0.46 -17.03
CA HIS A 302 1.48 -1.00 -16.64
C HIS A 302 2.05 -0.28 -15.42
N LEU A 303 1.91 1.04 -15.31
CA LEU A 303 2.33 1.83 -14.15
C LEU A 303 1.52 1.50 -12.88
N ILE A 304 0.21 1.29 -13.01
CA ILE A 304 -0.64 0.79 -11.90
C ILE A 304 -0.11 -0.56 -11.42
N GLY A 305 0.13 -1.46 -12.36
CA GLY A 305 0.62 -2.80 -12.03
C GLY A 305 2.00 -2.78 -11.38
N ALA A 306 2.87 -1.83 -11.71
CA ALA A 306 4.17 -1.66 -11.04
C ALA A 306 4.00 -1.31 -9.55
N ALA A 307 3.00 -0.48 -9.19
CA ALA A 307 2.66 -0.18 -7.81
C ALA A 307 2.14 -1.42 -7.05
N LEU A 308 1.22 -2.15 -7.68
CA LEU A 308 0.68 -3.40 -7.13
C LEU A 308 1.75 -4.47 -7.00
N PHE A 309 2.70 -4.54 -7.93
CA PHE A 309 3.83 -5.48 -7.93
C PHE A 309 4.70 -5.28 -6.68
N ALA A 310 5.12 -4.04 -6.37
CA ALA A 310 5.88 -3.73 -5.16
C ALA A 310 5.11 -4.09 -3.88
N ALA A 311 3.83 -3.73 -3.80
CA ALA A 311 2.96 -4.06 -2.68
C ALA A 311 2.78 -5.58 -2.51
N THR A 312 2.66 -6.34 -3.61
CA THR A 312 2.49 -7.79 -3.56
C THR A 312 3.76 -8.52 -3.18
N ILE A 313 4.94 -8.04 -3.61
CA ILE A 313 6.24 -8.55 -3.11
C ILE A 313 6.31 -8.38 -1.58
N ALA A 314 5.94 -7.20 -1.07
CA ALA A 314 5.91 -6.93 0.37
C ALA A 314 4.89 -7.81 1.11
N LEU A 315 3.73 -8.08 0.50
CA LEU A 315 2.74 -9.03 1.02
C LEU A 315 3.33 -10.43 1.16
N VAL A 316 3.99 -10.94 0.10
CA VAL A 316 4.66 -12.26 0.15
C VAL A 316 5.64 -12.31 1.31
N GLY A 317 6.56 -11.33 1.42
CA GLY A 317 7.54 -11.27 2.52
C GLY A 317 6.89 -11.24 3.91
N SER A 318 5.80 -10.50 4.05
CA SER A 318 5.04 -10.43 5.30
C SER A 318 4.39 -11.77 5.68
N ARG A 319 4.05 -12.62 4.71
CA ARG A 319 3.48 -13.95 4.94
C ARG A 319 4.52 -15.05 5.19
N LEU A 320 5.81 -14.76 4.98
CA LEU A 320 6.91 -15.68 5.33
C LEU A 320 7.32 -15.57 6.80
N VAL A 321 6.83 -14.57 7.51
CA VAL A 321 7.08 -14.35 8.94
C VAL A 321 5.76 -14.44 9.72
N THR A 322 5.87 -14.68 11.03
CA THR A 322 4.76 -14.59 11.97
C THR A 322 5.18 -13.77 13.18
N TRP A 323 4.21 -13.17 13.83
CA TRP A 323 4.38 -12.40 15.05
C TRP A 323 3.76 -13.20 16.18
N GLN A 324 4.56 -13.65 17.16
CA GLN A 324 4.03 -14.38 18.31
C GLN A 324 3.32 -13.42 19.24
N ASP A 325 2.09 -13.75 19.62
CA ASP A 325 1.32 -12.95 20.56
C ASP A 325 2.01 -12.92 21.93
N GLY A 326 2.16 -11.71 22.46
CA GLY A 326 2.60 -11.50 23.84
C GLY A 326 1.49 -11.74 24.88
N GLY A 327 0.50 -12.55 24.56
CA GLY A 327 -0.51 -13.04 25.51
C GLY A 327 -1.74 -12.13 25.76
N THR A 328 -1.89 -11.00 25.08
CA THR A 328 -3.12 -10.19 25.17
C THR A 328 -3.40 -9.49 23.83
N ASP A 329 -4.21 -10.09 22.99
CA ASP A 329 -4.78 -9.40 21.83
C ASP A 329 -6.08 -8.68 22.27
N PRO A 330 -6.07 -7.33 22.42
CA PRO A 330 -7.29 -6.60 22.78
C PRO A 330 -8.30 -6.54 21.63
N LEU A 331 -7.98 -7.09 20.45
CA LEU A 331 -8.84 -7.21 19.27
C LEU A 331 -9.27 -8.67 19.03
N ALA A 332 -8.78 -9.64 19.81
CA ALA A 332 -9.25 -11.03 19.74
C ALA A 332 -10.75 -11.09 20.07
N ARG A 333 -11.50 -11.80 19.25
CA ARG A 333 -12.92 -12.04 19.51
C ARG A 333 -13.07 -12.79 20.84
N PRO A 334 -13.98 -12.37 21.73
CA PRO A 334 -14.25 -13.05 23.01
C PRO A 334 -14.77 -14.49 22.89
N ASP A 335 -15.11 -14.94 21.68
CA ASP A 335 -15.92 -16.13 21.46
C ASP A 335 -15.10 -17.43 21.30
N ALA A 336 -13.77 -17.39 21.40
CA ALA A 336 -12.92 -18.57 21.24
C ALA A 336 -12.40 -19.19 22.55
N ALA A 337 -12.80 -18.67 23.72
CA ALA A 337 -12.23 -19.06 25.01
C ALA A 337 -13.23 -19.74 25.97
N SER A 338 -14.27 -20.42 25.51
CA SER A 338 -15.18 -21.12 26.44
C SER A 338 -15.78 -22.42 25.89
N THR A 339 -14.92 -23.40 25.56
CA THR A 339 -15.38 -24.80 25.42
C THR A 339 -14.29 -25.83 25.74
N THR A 340 -13.57 -25.65 26.83
CA THR A 340 -12.79 -26.74 27.40
C THR A 340 -12.60 -26.52 28.90
N ASP A 341 -13.64 -26.65 29.67
CA ASP A 341 -13.51 -27.11 31.04
C ASP A 341 -14.91 -27.42 31.61
N SER A 342 -15.34 -28.67 31.47
CA SER A 342 -16.31 -29.29 32.37
C SER A 342 -16.25 -30.81 32.17
N GLY A 343 -15.51 -31.48 33.02
CA GLY A 343 -15.47 -32.95 33.03
C GLY A 343 -14.39 -33.56 33.89
N ALA A 344 -14.07 -33.00 35.04
CA ALA A 344 -13.40 -33.75 36.09
C ALA A 344 -14.48 -34.19 37.08
N LEU A 345 -14.97 -35.40 36.92
CA LEU A 345 -15.79 -36.07 37.94
C LEU A 345 -14.87 -36.50 39.07
N ASP A 346 -15.16 -35.95 40.25
CA ASP A 346 -14.69 -36.38 41.55
C ASP A 346 -15.03 -37.89 41.72
N HIS A 347 -14.03 -38.73 41.82
CA HIS A 347 -14.17 -40.10 42.36
C HIS A 347 -13.50 -40.12 43.73
N ASP A 348 -14.32 -40.10 44.75
CA ASP A 348 -14.01 -40.40 46.14
C ASP A 348 -13.69 -41.91 46.29
N PRO A 349 -12.51 -42.32 46.81
CA PRO A 349 -12.17 -43.70 47.08
C PRO A 349 -12.34 -44.05 48.57
N SER A 350 -13.56 -43.93 49.09
CA SER A 350 -13.86 -44.45 50.40
C SER A 350 -15.19 -45.22 50.40
N GLU A 351 -15.16 -46.49 49.93
CA GLU A 351 -16.06 -47.58 50.37
C GLU A 351 -15.79 -48.84 49.56
N ALA A 352 -15.01 -49.75 50.12
CA ALA A 352 -15.31 -51.20 50.02
C ALA A 352 -14.30 -51.99 50.89
N ARG A 353 -14.87 -52.58 51.87
CA ARG A 353 -14.29 -53.72 52.56
C ARG A 353 -14.23 -54.95 51.65
#